data_f7162bcb54776602c562c7fc8116bcd1
#
_entry.id   f7162bcb54776602c562c7fc8116bcd1
#
_cell.length_a   1.000
_cell.length_b   1.000
_cell.length_c   1.000
_cell.angle_alpha   90.00
_cell.angle_beta   90.00
_cell.angle_gamma   90.00
#
_symmetry.space_group_name_H-M   'P 1'
#
loop_
_entity.id
_entity.type
_entity.pdbx_description
1 polymer ?
#
loop_
_entity_poly.entity_id
_entity_poly.type
_entity_poly.pdbx_seq_one_letter_code
_entity_poly.pdbx_strand_id
1 'polypeptide(L)'
;MVFQIRAMLLVAALFSVTASADQASTVVVAAHDAAASSKASADYVADGEGDQAEINAAIGALPESGGTVQLTEGTFDIRREEGKLGGVLIERSNVTLAGHGIATKLIQAPAQETNVIRIIGSGVGHVVIRDLYVDANRDANPLGEGDPDVSHARFEFCGIKAFRTFPGGPSGEDTHHITIQNCHVVNARRLGIMLEGPAMTVADNFLGNATSDVVEILTGPGQIRGNYAEITGRTHVAFGSDRGSNIIMSNNTLHVKESGDIDIGFRSWAGSKHHAINGNVVRVEKGGKLGRAMDIRGTETTVTGNSVYNHVDNPTLPLYVRGGNTVLTGNVFEHMTLIIDDETASQRPIVINSNIMENTTIAHRRGNLNPGE
;
A
#
# COMPACT_ATOMS: atom_id res chain seq x y z
N MET A 1 14.24 -82.11 -35.31
CA MET A 1 14.82 -81.11 -34.46
C MET A 1 14.64 -79.75 -35.14
N VAL A 2 13.54 -79.06 -34.86
CA VAL A 2 13.12 -77.81 -35.54
C VAL A 2 13.41 -76.64 -34.63
N PHE A 3 14.32 -75.78 -35.03
CA PHE A 3 14.63 -74.53 -34.33
C PHE A 3 13.63 -73.42 -34.73
N GLN A 4 12.82 -72.98 -33.82
CA GLN A 4 12.02 -71.76 -34.02
C GLN A 4 12.84 -70.53 -33.61
N ILE A 5 13.06 -69.61 -34.56
CA ILE A 5 13.64 -68.31 -34.36
C ILE A 5 12.49 -67.34 -34.04
N ARG A 6 12.44 -66.83 -32.80
CA ARG A 6 11.52 -65.72 -32.40
C ARG A 6 12.18 -64.42 -32.79
N ALA A 7 11.56 -63.71 -33.73
CA ALA A 7 11.91 -62.34 -34.03
C ALA A 7 11.36 -61.38 -32.91
N MET A 8 12.23 -60.67 -32.26
CA MET A 8 11.89 -59.67 -31.25
C MET A 8 11.75 -58.30 -31.95
N LEU A 9 10.51 -57.83 -32.10
CA LEU A 9 10.26 -56.46 -32.60
C LEU A 9 10.64 -55.43 -31.52
N LEU A 10 11.65 -54.62 -31.79
CA LEU A 10 12.02 -53.49 -30.98
C LEU A 10 11.16 -52.29 -31.42
N VAL A 11 10.17 -51.91 -30.61
CA VAL A 11 9.38 -50.69 -30.79
C VAL A 11 10.19 -49.54 -30.21
N ALA A 12 10.81 -48.72 -31.05
CA ALA A 12 11.43 -47.46 -30.64
C ALA A 12 10.33 -46.41 -30.45
N ALA A 13 10.01 -46.10 -29.21
CA ALA A 13 9.17 -44.97 -28.88
C ALA A 13 9.97 -43.67 -29.13
N LEU A 14 9.64 -42.93 -30.16
CA LEU A 14 10.12 -41.57 -30.38
C LEU A 14 9.43 -40.67 -29.38
N PHE A 15 10.12 -40.30 -28.29
CA PHE A 15 9.76 -39.18 -27.47
C PHE A 15 10.09 -37.91 -28.25
N SER A 16 9.08 -37.25 -28.82
CA SER A 16 9.19 -35.89 -29.30
C SER A 16 9.30 -34.98 -28.06
N VAL A 17 10.51 -34.58 -27.71
CA VAL A 17 10.76 -33.46 -26.82
C VAL A 17 10.34 -32.23 -27.61
N THR A 18 9.12 -31.74 -27.36
CA THR A 18 8.77 -30.39 -27.76
C THR A 18 9.63 -29.44 -26.89
N ALA A 19 10.64 -28.84 -27.49
CA ALA A 19 11.35 -27.73 -26.89
C ALA A 19 10.29 -26.65 -26.64
N SER A 20 9.92 -26.48 -25.39
CA SER A 20 9.22 -25.29 -24.96
C SER A 20 10.10 -24.10 -25.31
N ALA A 21 9.61 -23.19 -26.14
CA ALA A 21 10.34 -21.96 -26.40
C ALA A 21 10.60 -21.33 -25.02
N ASP A 22 11.87 -21.07 -24.74
CA ASP A 22 12.30 -20.47 -23.47
C ASP A 22 11.67 -19.06 -23.39
N GLN A 23 10.58 -18.92 -22.64
CA GLN A 23 9.95 -17.61 -22.47
C GLN A 23 10.89 -16.73 -21.65
N ALA A 24 11.07 -15.49 -22.08
CA ALA A 24 11.92 -14.55 -21.38
C ALA A 24 11.41 -14.31 -19.96
N SER A 25 12.27 -14.43 -18.97
CA SER A 25 11.95 -14.10 -17.56
C SER A 25 11.85 -12.60 -17.32
N THR A 26 12.23 -11.77 -18.30
CA THR A 26 12.06 -10.31 -18.32
C THR A 26 11.44 -9.90 -19.64
N VAL A 27 10.35 -9.13 -19.56
CA VAL A 27 9.65 -8.52 -20.69
C VAL A 27 9.72 -7.01 -20.52
N VAL A 28 10.13 -6.30 -21.55
CA VAL A 28 10.32 -4.84 -21.52
C VAL A 28 9.17 -4.15 -22.24
N VAL A 29 8.57 -3.15 -21.56
CA VAL A 29 7.55 -2.27 -22.15
C VAL A 29 8.08 -0.86 -22.20
N ALA A 30 8.16 -0.27 -23.39
CA ALA A 30 8.59 1.11 -23.56
C ALA A 30 7.37 2.05 -23.59
N ALA A 31 7.50 3.20 -22.91
CA ALA A 31 6.52 4.28 -23.00
C ALA A 31 6.56 4.91 -24.41
N HIS A 32 5.44 5.51 -24.83
CA HIS A 32 5.36 6.19 -26.13
C HIS A 32 6.36 7.35 -26.27
N ASP A 33 6.68 8.02 -25.17
CA ASP A 33 7.61 9.14 -25.08
C ASP A 33 9.02 8.74 -24.63
N ALA A 34 9.31 7.43 -24.50
CA ALA A 34 10.63 6.92 -24.19
C ALA A 34 11.65 7.22 -25.29
N ALA A 35 12.93 7.17 -24.94
CA ALA A 35 14.02 7.31 -25.89
C ALA A 35 13.90 6.29 -27.04
N ALA A 36 14.35 6.68 -28.25
CA ALA A 36 14.29 5.79 -29.40
C ALA A 36 15.05 4.48 -29.18
N SER A 37 16.16 4.51 -28.43
CA SER A 37 16.92 3.30 -28.04
C SER A 37 16.13 2.38 -27.12
N SER A 38 15.39 2.94 -26.15
CA SER A 38 14.55 2.19 -25.24
C SER A 38 13.41 1.51 -25.99
N LYS A 39 12.75 2.24 -26.89
CA LYS A 39 11.70 1.66 -27.76
C LYS A 39 12.23 0.58 -28.71
N ALA A 40 13.43 0.77 -29.25
CA ALA A 40 14.02 -0.23 -30.17
C ALA A 40 14.42 -1.56 -29.50
N SER A 41 14.61 -1.55 -28.18
CA SER A 41 14.97 -2.75 -27.39
C SER A 41 13.80 -3.33 -26.60
N ALA A 42 12.60 -2.74 -26.66
CA ALA A 42 11.45 -3.19 -25.93
C ALA A 42 10.68 -4.30 -26.67
N ASP A 43 10.06 -5.20 -25.93
CA ASP A 43 9.17 -6.23 -26.45
C ASP A 43 7.79 -5.66 -26.81
N TYR A 44 7.35 -4.63 -26.08
CA TYR A 44 6.12 -3.88 -26.32
C TYR A 44 6.44 -2.39 -26.32
N VAL A 45 5.74 -1.64 -27.15
CA VAL A 45 5.84 -0.18 -27.19
C VAL A 45 4.43 0.39 -27.04
N ALA A 46 4.19 1.10 -25.95
CA ALA A 46 2.95 1.79 -25.66
C ALA A 46 2.70 2.92 -26.66
N ASP A 47 1.45 3.25 -26.93
CA ASP A 47 1.09 4.30 -27.89
C ASP A 47 0.71 5.65 -27.24
N GLY A 48 0.59 5.66 -25.90
CA GLY A 48 0.26 6.85 -25.10
C GLY A 48 -1.24 6.98 -24.81
N GLU A 49 -2.02 5.94 -25.10
CA GLU A 49 -3.45 5.93 -24.85
C GLU A 49 -3.93 4.56 -24.34
N GLY A 50 -4.20 4.46 -23.04
CA GLY A 50 -4.59 3.16 -22.43
C GLY A 50 -3.45 2.16 -22.40
N ASP A 51 -2.26 2.63 -22.08
CA ASP A 51 -1.00 1.87 -22.09
C ASP A 51 -0.98 0.68 -21.10
N GLN A 52 -2.00 0.55 -20.24
CA GLN A 52 -2.18 -0.66 -19.44
C GLN A 52 -2.34 -1.90 -20.32
N ALA A 53 -2.80 -1.77 -21.55
CA ALA A 53 -2.99 -2.91 -22.45
C ALA A 53 -1.66 -3.60 -22.77
N GLU A 54 -0.61 -2.84 -23.12
CA GLU A 54 0.74 -3.37 -23.37
C GLU A 54 1.38 -3.93 -22.11
N ILE A 55 1.18 -3.23 -20.95
CA ILE A 55 1.67 -3.71 -19.66
C ILE A 55 1.00 -5.04 -19.28
N ASN A 56 -0.32 -5.15 -19.43
CA ASN A 56 -1.07 -6.36 -19.14
C ASN A 56 -0.70 -7.50 -20.11
N ALA A 57 -0.48 -7.20 -21.39
CA ALA A 57 0.03 -8.16 -22.36
C ALA A 57 1.41 -8.67 -21.97
N ALA A 58 2.31 -7.79 -21.54
CA ALA A 58 3.64 -8.16 -21.06
C ALA A 58 3.60 -9.05 -19.80
N ILE A 59 2.71 -8.74 -18.84
CA ILE A 59 2.47 -9.60 -17.66
C ILE A 59 1.96 -10.98 -18.11
N GLY A 60 1.06 -11.04 -19.09
CA GLY A 60 0.54 -12.27 -19.66
C GLY A 60 1.60 -13.10 -20.40
N ALA A 61 2.60 -12.45 -20.99
CA ALA A 61 3.68 -13.10 -21.73
C ALA A 61 4.78 -13.71 -20.86
N LEU A 62 4.81 -13.41 -19.54
CA LEU A 62 5.76 -14.03 -18.63
C LEU A 62 5.57 -15.54 -18.55
N PRO A 63 6.63 -16.33 -18.32
CA PRO A 63 6.53 -17.79 -18.11
C PRO A 63 5.63 -18.12 -16.91
N GLU A 64 5.13 -19.34 -16.83
CA GLU A 64 4.31 -19.78 -15.67
C GLU A 64 5.04 -19.63 -14.33
N SER A 65 6.36 -19.77 -14.34
CA SER A 65 7.21 -19.56 -13.16
C SER A 65 7.23 -18.10 -12.66
N GLY A 66 6.70 -17.16 -13.45
CA GLY A 66 6.75 -15.73 -13.16
C GLY A 66 7.94 -15.05 -13.85
N GLY A 67 8.19 -13.79 -13.50
CA GLY A 67 9.27 -12.98 -14.06
C GLY A 67 9.10 -11.49 -13.82
N THR A 68 9.82 -10.69 -14.58
CA THR A 68 9.83 -9.24 -14.45
C THR A 68 9.23 -8.58 -15.70
N VAL A 69 8.28 -7.67 -15.49
CA VAL A 69 7.92 -6.67 -16.48
C VAL A 69 8.68 -5.40 -16.14
N GLN A 70 9.60 -5.02 -17.02
CA GLN A 70 10.41 -3.83 -16.88
C GLN A 70 9.82 -2.72 -17.75
N LEU A 71 9.36 -1.66 -17.12
CA LEU A 71 8.90 -0.45 -17.79
C LEU A 71 10.08 0.50 -18.01
N THR A 72 10.16 1.12 -19.17
CA THR A 72 11.18 2.14 -19.46
C THR A 72 10.85 3.47 -18.77
N GLU A 73 11.75 4.44 -18.93
CA GLU A 73 11.43 5.84 -18.67
C GLU A 73 10.29 6.31 -19.60
N GLY A 74 9.54 7.30 -19.12
CA GLY A 74 8.43 7.92 -19.85
C GLY A 74 7.13 7.85 -19.09
N THR A 75 6.06 8.21 -19.78
CA THR A 75 4.71 8.31 -19.20
C THR A 75 3.80 7.27 -19.83
N PHE A 76 3.12 6.53 -18.99
CA PHE A 76 2.10 5.54 -19.35
C PHE A 76 0.73 6.09 -18.94
N ASP A 77 -0.18 6.26 -19.90
CA ASP A 77 -1.57 6.65 -19.70
C ASP A 77 -2.38 5.44 -19.23
N ILE A 78 -2.82 5.43 -17.97
CA ILE A 78 -3.49 4.27 -17.38
C ILE A 78 -4.99 4.49 -17.34
N ARG A 79 -5.72 3.64 -18.04
CA ARG A 79 -7.18 3.62 -18.07
C ARG A 79 -7.72 2.35 -17.44
N ARG A 80 -9.01 2.36 -17.16
CA ARG A 80 -9.70 1.16 -16.68
C ARG A 80 -9.70 0.08 -17.76
N GLU A 81 -9.23 -1.10 -17.40
CA GLU A 81 -9.39 -2.28 -18.26
C GLU A 81 -10.86 -2.67 -18.35
N GLU A 82 -11.35 -2.99 -19.56
CA GLU A 82 -12.76 -3.28 -19.81
C GLU A 82 -13.27 -4.44 -18.93
N GLY A 83 -14.36 -4.22 -18.24
CA GLY A 83 -14.96 -5.20 -17.33
C GLY A 83 -14.21 -5.45 -16.03
N LYS A 84 -13.10 -4.73 -15.78
CA LYS A 84 -12.26 -4.86 -14.59
C LYS A 84 -12.30 -3.60 -13.72
N LEU A 85 -11.74 -3.69 -12.49
CA LEU A 85 -11.60 -2.57 -11.55
C LEU A 85 -10.12 -2.20 -11.36
N GLY A 86 -9.34 -2.23 -12.41
CA GLY A 86 -7.93 -1.86 -12.44
C GLY A 86 -7.51 -1.47 -13.84
N GLY A 87 -6.48 -0.68 -13.94
CA GLY A 87 -5.74 -0.44 -15.17
C GLY A 87 -4.72 -1.55 -15.36
N VAL A 88 -3.56 -1.44 -14.72
CA VAL A 88 -2.59 -2.53 -14.69
C VAL A 88 -3.08 -3.65 -13.77
N LEU A 89 -3.18 -4.86 -14.30
CA LEU A 89 -3.73 -6.03 -13.62
C LEU A 89 -2.65 -7.09 -13.37
N ILE A 90 -2.42 -7.44 -12.12
CA ILE A 90 -1.54 -8.56 -11.74
C ILE A 90 -2.44 -9.68 -11.21
N GLU A 91 -2.80 -10.60 -12.09
CA GLU A 91 -3.71 -11.71 -11.81
C GLU A 91 -2.97 -13.06 -11.64
N ARG A 92 -1.64 -13.00 -11.45
CA ARG A 92 -0.78 -14.18 -11.30
C ARG A 92 0.36 -13.96 -10.32
N SER A 93 0.87 -15.03 -9.75
CA SER A 93 1.97 -15.01 -8.78
C SER A 93 3.35 -14.83 -9.42
N ASN A 94 4.35 -14.53 -8.61
CA ASN A 94 5.75 -14.44 -8.98
C ASN A 94 6.04 -13.34 -10.02
N VAL A 95 5.33 -12.22 -9.95
CA VAL A 95 5.49 -11.08 -10.87
C VAL A 95 6.23 -9.95 -10.19
N THR A 96 7.26 -9.44 -10.85
CA THR A 96 7.86 -8.15 -10.53
C THR A 96 7.46 -7.13 -11.60
N LEU A 97 6.82 -6.03 -11.20
CA LEU A 97 6.59 -4.85 -12.03
C LEU A 97 7.59 -3.78 -11.60
N ALA A 98 8.49 -3.40 -12.47
CA ALA A 98 9.59 -2.50 -12.15
C ALA A 98 9.73 -1.37 -13.17
N GLY A 99 10.24 -0.22 -12.72
CA GLY A 99 10.57 0.91 -13.58
C GLY A 99 11.97 1.47 -13.29
N HIS A 100 12.13 2.76 -13.53
CA HIS A 100 13.35 3.55 -13.31
C HIS A 100 13.11 4.70 -12.32
N GLY A 101 12.42 4.41 -11.21
CA GLY A 101 12.05 5.42 -10.22
C GLY A 101 11.05 6.44 -10.79
N ILE A 102 11.26 7.71 -10.48
CA ILE A 102 10.38 8.80 -10.93
C ILE A 102 10.43 9.06 -12.45
N ALA A 103 11.37 8.44 -13.16
CA ALA A 103 11.43 8.53 -14.62
C ALA A 103 10.37 7.65 -15.30
N THR A 104 9.85 6.62 -14.62
CA THR A 104 8.76 5.76 -15.12
C THR A 104 7.48 6.17 -14.44
N LYS A 105 6.54 6.73 -15.18
CA LYS A 105 5.32 7.33 -14.65
C LYS A 105 4.08 6.58 -15.14
N LEU A 106 3.31 6.04 -14.22
CA LEU A 106 1.96 5.52 -14.47
C LEU A 106 0.96 6.57 -13.99
N ILE A 107 0.29 7.24 -14.92
CA ILE A 107 -0.66 8.32 -14.64
C ILE A 107 -2.07 7.85 -14.98
N GLN A 108 -2.97 7.91 -14.02
CA GLN A 108 -4.37 7.61 -14.28
C GLN A 108 -4.98 8.66 -15.21
N ALA A 109 -5.55 8.23 -16.31
CA ALA A 109 -6.28 9.11 -17.23
C ALA A 109 -7.47 9.80 -16.54
N PRO A 110 -7.94 10.94 -17.03
CA PRO A 110 -9.13 11.59 -16.49
C PRO A 110 -10.40 10.72 -16.59
N ALA A 111 -11.32 10.91 -15.64
CA ALA A 111 -12.63 10.27 -15.62
C ALA A 111 -12.58 8.72 -15.60
N GLN A 112 -11.57 8.17 -14.95
CA GLN A 112 -11.43 6.71 -14.75
C GLN A 112 -11.86 6.30 -13.35
N GLU A 113 -12.92 5.51 -13.25
CA GLU A 113 -13.35 4.90 -11.99
C GLU A 113 -12.59 3.60 -11.77
N THR A 114 -11.32 3.69 -11.40
CA THR A 114 -10.41 2.53 -11.35
C THR A 114 -9.29 2.68 -10.32
N ASN A 115 -8.50 1.61 -10.15
CA ASN A 115 -7.21 1.64 -9.47
C ASN A 115 -6.10 1.69 -10.54
N VAL A 116 -5.00 2.40 -10.28
CA VAL A 116 -3.90 2.45 -11.26
C VAL A 116 -3.29 1.06 -11.43
N ILE A 117 -2.95 0.41 -10.31
CA ILE A 117 -2.46 -0.98 -10.29
C ILE A 117 -3.35 -1.81 -9.38
N ARG A 118 -3.83 -2.93 -9.90
CA ARG A 118 -4.66 -3.89 -9.17
C ARG A 118 -4.00 -5.27 -9.13
N ILE A 119 -3.77 -5.78 -7.93
CA ILE A 119 -3.36 -7.16 -7.69
C ILE A 119 -4.59 -7.92 -7.23
N ILE A 120 -4.98 -8.99 -7.93
CA ILE A 120 -6.26 -9.66 -7.72
C ILE A 120 -6.18 -11.14 -8.10
N GLY A 121 -6.85 -11.98 -7.35
CA GLY A 121 -7.01 -13.41 -7.63
C GLY A 121 -6.75 -14.27 -6.40
N SER A 122 -7.40 -15.44 -6.36
CA SER A 122 -7.21 -16.39 -5.27
C SER A 122 -5.80 -16.96 -5.29
N GLY A 123 -5.08 -16.83 -4.16
CA GLY A 123 -3.73 -17.35 -4.01
C GLY A 123 -2.65 -16.57 -4.82
N VAL A 124 -2.98 -15.39 -5.35
CA VAL A 124 -1.96 -14.55 -6.00
C VAL A 124 -1.00 -14.01 -4.95
N GLY A 125 0.29 -14.25 -5.17
CA GLY A 125 1.32 -13.83 -4.23
C GLY A 125 2.72 -13.76 -4.84
N HIS A 126 3.70 -13.40 -3.98
CA HIS A 126 5.07 -13.16 -4.41
C HIS A 126 5.14 -12.09 -5.52
N VAL A 127 4.39 -11.00 -5.32
CA VAL A 127 4.35 -9.85 -6.22
C VAL A 127 5.22 -8.74 -5.66
N VAL A 128 6.05 -8.16 -6.52
CA VAL A 128 6.87 -6.99 -6.19
C VAL A 128 6.53 -5.86 -7.16
N ILE A 129 6.18 -4.69 -6.63
CA ILE A 129 6.05 -3.45 -7.41
C ILE A 129 7.13 -2.50 -6.90
N ARG A 130 7.99 -2.02 -7.79
CA ARG A 130 9.12 -1.20 -7.38
C ARG A 130 9.58 -0.19 -8.41
N ASP A 131 10.22 0.87 -7.90
CA ASP A 131 10.89 1.86 -8.73
C ASP A 131 9.95 2.52 -9.76
N LEU A 132 8.74 2.93 -9.32
CA LEU A 132 7.70 3.54 -10.14
C LEU A 132 7.19 4.85 -9.53
N TYR A 133 6.80 5.78 -10.39
CA TYR A 133 5.95 6.90 -10.03
C TYR A 133 4.50 6.55 -10.42
N VAL A 134 3.60 6.52 -9.44
CA VAL A 134 2.18 6.19 -9.60
C VAL A 134 1.35 7.39 -9.16
N ASP A 135 0.67 8.03 -10.11
CA ASP A 135 -0.23 9.15 -9.86
C ASP A 135 -1.67 8.74 -10.19
N ALA A 136 -2.50 8.66 -9.17
CA ALA A 136 -3.90 8.33 -9.36
C ALA A 136 -4.76 9.55 -9.75
N ASN A 137 -4.13 10.69 -10.06
CA ASN A 137 -4.70 11.87 -10.70
C ASN A 137 -6.06 12.28 -10.10
N ARG A 138 -6.09 12.42 -8.78
CA ARG A 138 -7.29 12.64 -7.97
C ARG A 138 -8.21 13.73 -8.51
N ASP A 139 -7.63 14.86 -8.91
CA ASP A 139 -8.41 16.04 -9.27
C ASP A 139 -9.11 15.88 -10.63
N ALA A 140 -8.55 15.05 -11.52
CA ALA A 140 -9.19 14.69 -12.79
C ALA A 140 -10.10 13.45 -12.69
N ASN A 141 -10.14 12.82 -11.52
CA ASN A 141 -10.97 11.64 -11.24
C ASN A 141 -11.89 11.89 -10.02
N PRO A 142 -12.80 12.88 -10.09
CA PRO A 142 -13.72 13.18 -9.00
C PRO A 142 -14.66 11.99 -8.74
N LEU A 143 -15.10 11.85 -7.50
CA LEU A 143 -16.22 10.95 -7.19
C LEU A 143 -17.50 11.47 -7.86
N GLY A 144 -18.36 10.54 -8.24
CA GLY A 144 -19.67 10.88 -8.79
C GLY A 144 -20.55 11.64 -7.78
N GLU A 145 -21.56 12.35 -8.27
CA GLU A 145 -22.53 13.01 -7.41
C GLU A 145 -23.24 11.99 -6.49
N GLY A 146 -23.24 12.26 -5.19
CA GLY A 146 -23.78 11.36 -4.17
C GLY A 146 -22.84 10.24 -3.71
N ASP A 147 -21.65 10.11 -4.30
CA ASP A 147 -20.63 9.20 -3.80
C ASP A 147 -19.99 9.79 -2.53
N PRO A 148 -20.08 9.11 -1.40
CA PRO A 148 -19.48 9.62 -0.17
C PRO A 148 -17.95 9.57 -0.26
N ASP A 149 -17.32 10.68 0.05
CA ASP A 149 -15.86 10.89 -0.06
C ASP A 149 -15.02 9.86 0.73
N VAL A 150 -15.57 9.39 1.82
CA VAL A 150 -14.91 8.42 2.73
C VAL A 150 -15.75 7.16 2.94
N SER A 151 -16.76 6.92 2.12
CA SER A 151 -17.63 5.76 2.35
C SER A 151 -16.89 4.47 2.08
N HIS A 152 -17.14 3.53 2.96
CA HIS A 152 -16.67 2.16 2.82
C HIS A 152 -17.33 1.39 1.66
N ALA A 153 -18.27 1.99 0.95
CA ALA A 153 -19.04 1.33 -0.10
C ALA A 153 -18.21 1.07 -1.38
N ARG A 154 -17.18 1.88 -1.62
CA ARG A 154 -16.29 1.71 -2.77
C ARG A 154 -14.83 1.86 -2.34
N PHE A 155 -14.10 0.76 -2.25
CA PHE A 155 -12.66 0.76 -2.02
C PHE A 155 -11.86 0.78 -3.33
N GLU A 156 -12.42 1.37 -4.36
CA GLU A 156 -11.75 1.63 -5.62
C GLU A 156 -11.09 3.03 -5.62
N PHE A 157 -10.52 3.48 -6.71
CA PHE A 157 -9.76 4.74 -6.81
C PHE A 157 -8.47 4.79 -6.00
N CYS A 158 -7.83 3.64 -5.86
CA CYS A 158 -6.52 3.54 -5.20
C CYS A 158 -5.37 3.71 -6.21
N GLY A 159 -4.22 4.15 -5.70
CA GLY A 159 -2.99 4.05 -6.47
C GLY A 159 -2.61 2.60 -6.71
N ILE A 160 -2.38 1.84 -5.64
CA ILE A 160 -2.06 0.40 -5.69
C ILE A 160 -2.98 -0.34 -4.75
N LYS A 161 -3.65 -1.39 -5.25
CA LYS A 161 -4.60 -2.15 -4.46
C LYS A 161 -4.39 -3.66 -4.59
N ALA A 162 -4.30 -4.33 -3.43
CA ALA A 162 -4.42 -5.77 -3.29
C ALA A 162 -5.45 -6.06 -2.20
N PHE A 163 -6.71 -6.03 -2.58
CA PHE A 163 -7.83 -6.17 -1.68
C PHE A 163 -9.03 -6.74 -2.41
N ARG A 164 -9.78 -7.62 -1.78
CA ARG A 164 -11.03 -8.13 -2.32
C ARG A 164 -12.03 -6.99 -2.57
N THR A 165 -12.95 -7.21 -3.47
CA THR A 165 -14.08 -6.31 -3.66
C THR A 165 -14.93 -6.23 -2.40
N PHE A 166 -15.30 -5.03 -2.00
CA PHE A 166 -16.06 -4.78 -0.76
C PHE A 166 -17.53 -5.15 -0.87
N PRO A 167 -18.24 -5.16 0.29
CA PRO A 167 -18.56 -6.34 1.07
C PRO A 167 -19.44 -7.27 0.26
N GLY A 168 -19.19 -8.57 0.33
CA GLY A 168 -19.90 -9.60 -0.42
C GLY A 168 -19.31 -9.87 -1.80
N GLY A 169 -18.16 -9.27 -2.12
CA GLY A 169 -17.35 -9.71 -3.26
C GLY A 169 -16.95 -11.17 -3.11
N PRO A 170 -16.57 -11.83 -4.21
CA PRO A 170 -16.21 -13.24 -4.15
C PRO A 170 -15.17 -13.47 -3.06
N SER A 171 -15.50 -14.33 -2.13
CA SER A 171 -14.56 -14.91 -1.18
C SER A 171 -13.51 -15.65 -1.99
N GLY A 172 -12.25 -15.25 -1.97
CA GLY A 172 -11.24 -15.96 -2.71
C GLY A 172 -10.07 -15.15 -3.22
N GLU A 173 -10.03 -13.86 -2.97
CA GLU A 173 -8.82 -13.06 -3.23
C GLU A 173 -7.85 -13.18 -2.04
N ASP A 174 -7.28 -14.35 -1.84
CA ASP A 174 -6.28 -14.59 -0.80
C ASP A 174 -4.90 -14.18 -1.34
N THR A 175 -4.70 -12.88 -1.53
CA THR A 175 -3.39 -12.34 -1.92
C THR A 175 -2.41 -12.42 -0.75
N HIS A 176 -1.13 -12.68 -1.02
CA HIS A 176 -0.10 -12.82 0.00
C HIS A 176 1.30 -12.45 -0.51
N HIS A 177 2.24 -12.16 0.40
CA HIS A 177 3.62 -11.86 0.04
C HIS A 177 3.73 -10.78 -1.05
N ILE A 178 3.09 -9.63 -0.80
CA ILE A 178 3.14 -8.49 -1.72
C ILE A 178 4.08 -7.44 -1.14
N THR A 179 5.00 -6.97 -1.99
CA THR A 179 5.95 -5.92 -1.63
C THR A 179 5.79 -4.72 -2.57
N ILE A 180 5.58 -3.54 -1.99
CA ILE A 180 5.59 -2.25 -2.69
C ILE A 180 6.77 -1.46 -2.14
N GLN A 181 7.77 -1.16 -2.98
CA GLN A 181 9.00 -0.50 -2.52
C GLN A 181 9.59 0.49 -3.51
N ASN A 182 10.29 1.51 -2.99
CA ASN A 182 10.95 2.56 -3.78
C ASN A 182 10.01 3.24 -4.79
N CYS A 183 8.72 3.28 -4.52
CA CYS A 183 7.73 3.91 -5.37
C CYS A 183 7.42 5.33 -4.87
N HIS A 184 7.02 6.20 -5.81
CA HIS A 184 6.29 7.42 -5.50
C HIS A 184 4.80 7.16 -5.77
N VAL A 185 3.95 7.18 -4.73
CA VAL A 185 2.50 6.97 -4.88
C VAL A 185 1.77 8.20 -4.36
N VAL A 186 1.08 8.89 -5.26
CA VAL A 186 0.51 10.20 -4.95
C VAL A 186 -0.89 10.38 -5.52
N ASN A 187 -1.58 11.39 -5.01
CA ASN A 187 -2.85 11.92 -5.55
C ASN A 187 -3.95 10.86 -5.69
N ALA A 188 -4.05 9.93 -4.73
CA ALA A 188 -5.12 8.94 -4.77
C ALA A 188 -6.47 9.56 -4.36
N ARG A 189 -7.51 9.24 -5.13
CA ARG A 189 -8.87 9.68 -4.81
C ARG A 189 -9.39 9.02 -3.54
N ARG A 190 -8.94 7.81 -3.27
CA ARG A 190 -9.26 7.08 -2.04
C ARG A 190 -8.00 6.75 -1.27
N LEU A 191 -7.41 5.59 -1.47
CA LEU A 191 -6.21 5.16 -0.78
C LEU A 191 -5.00 5.19 -1.71
N GLY A 192 -3.86 5.61 -1.17
CA GLY A 192 -2.61 5.51 -1.92
C GLY A 192 -2.25 4.04 -2.16
N ILE A 193 -2.04 3.29 -1.10
CA ILE A 193 -1.75 1.86 -1.11
C ILE A 193 -2.71 1.15 -0.15
N MET A 194 -3.43 0.14 -0.64
CA MET A 194 -4.37 -0.67 0.14
C MET A 194 -4.06 -2.15 -0.04
N LEU A 195 -3.62 -2.81 1.02
CA LEU A 195 -3.25 -4.23 0.99
C LEU A 195 -4.06 -5.05 2.00
N GLU A 196 -4.44 -6.26 1.64
CA GLU A 196 -5.07 -7.24 2.52
C GLU A 196 -4.42 -8.61 2.31
N GLY A 197 -4.09 -9.30 3.39
CA GLY A 197 -3.50 -10.63 3.37
C GLY A 197 -2.21 -10.72 4.20
N PRO A 198 -1.64 -11.92 4.33
CA PRO A 198 -0.41 -12.12 5.07
C PRO A 198 0.84 -11.72 4.30
N ALA A 199 1.88 -11.34 5.04
CA ALA A 199 3.21 -11.00 4.52
C ALA A 199 3.22 -9.83 3.53
N MET A 200 2.44 -8.78 3.86
CA MET A 200 2.42 -7.52 3.11
C MET A 200 3.57 -6.61 3.55
N THR A 201 4.26 -6.01 2.60
CA THR A 201 5.35 -5.06 2.86
C THR A 201 5.17 -3.79 2.02
N VAL A 202 5.13 -2.64 2.70
CA VAL A 202 5.19 -1.31 2.08
C VAL A 202 6.43 -0.62 2.61
N ALA A 203 7.46 -0.46 1.77
CA ALA A 203 8.78 -0.07 2.22
C ALA A 203 9.45 1.00 1.35
N ASP A 204 10.09 1.95 2.01
CA ASP A 204 11.02 2.89 1.39
C ASP A 204 10.37 3.71 0.25
N ASN A 205 9.06 4.01 0.35
CA ASN A 205 8.31 4.78 -0.63
C ASN A 205 8.24 6.27 -0.25
N PHE A 206 8.13 7.12 -1.27
CA PHE A 206 7.62 8.47 -1.13
C PHE A 206 6.11 8.46 -1.37
N LEU A 207 5.35 9.00 -0.43
CA LEU A 207 3.89 8.93 -0.42
C LEU A 207 3.30 10.33 -0.24
N GLY A 208 2.20 10.62 -0.94
CA GLY A 208 1.56 11.92 -0.81
C GLY A 208 0.06 11.87 -1.05
N ASN A 209 -0.63 12.80 -0.46
CA ASN A 209 -2.04 13.13 -0.62
C ASN A 209 -2.95 12.00 -1.12
N ALA A 210 -3.65 11.37 -0.20
CA ALA A 210 -4.78 10.50 -0.50
C ALA A 210 -6.00 11.03 0.27
N THR A 211 -7.19 10.98 -0.30
CA THR A 211 -8.39 11.49 0.40
C THR A 211 -8.69 10.66 1.64
N SER A 212 -8.52 9.34 1.56
CA SER A 212 -8.62 8.44 2.71
C SER A 212 -7.20 8.13 3.26
N ASP A 213 -6.79 6.89 3.30
CA ASP A 213 -5.51 6.49 3.86
C ASP A 213 -4.39 6.54 2.81
N VAL A 214 -3.23 7.07 3.20
CA VAL A 214 -2.05 7.03 2.34
C VAL A 214 -1.57 5.59 2.20
N VAL A 215 -1.47 4.86 3.32
CA VAL A 215 -1.19 3.42 3.35
C VAL A 215 -2.10 2.74 4.36
N GLU A 216 -2.71 1.64 3.94
CA GLU A 216 -3.46 0.75 4.83
C GLU A 216 -3.13 -0.72 4.58
N ILE A 217 -2.81 -1.46 5.65
CA ILE A 217 -2.77 -2.91 5.66
C ILE A 217 -3.91 -3.42 6.54
N LEU A 218 -4.90 -4.08 5.94
CA LEU A 218 -6.16 -4.48 6.60
C LEU A 218 -6.04 -5.75 7.41
N THR A 219 -5.21 -6.67 6.98
CA THR A 219 -4.92 -7.92 7.70
C THR A 219 -3.42 -8.16 7.69
N GLY A 220 -2.93 -8.98 8.59
CA GLY A 220 -1.50 -9.22 8.74
C GLY A 220 -1.15 -10.71 8.81
N PRO A 221 0.11 -11.01 9.09
CA PRO A 221 1.20 -10.10 9.45
C PRO A 221 1.66 -9.21 8.29
N GLY A 222 2.19 -8.02 8.61
CA GLY A 222 2.65 -7.08 7.60
C GLY A 222 3.56 -5.99 8.14
N GLN A 223 4.17 -5.23 7.23
CA GLN A 223 5.11 -4.17 7.56
C GLN A 223 4.86 -2.91 6.72
N ILE A 224 4.84 -1.76 7.39
CA ILE A 224 4.90 -0.43 6.80
C ILE A 224 6.17 0.21 7.35
N ARG A 225 7.24 0.33 6.55
CA ARG A 225 8.55 0.75 7.06
C ARG A 225 9.33 1.65 6.11
N GLY A 226 10.09 2.58 6.68
CA GLY A 226 11.00 3.42 5.91
C GLY A 226 10.33 4.40 4.94
N ASN A 227 9.01 4.56 5.00
CA ASN A 227 8.29 5.41 4.06
C ASN A 227 8.36 6.88 4.51
N TYR A 228 8.35 7.78 3.54
CA TYR A 228 8.22 9.21 3.75
C TYR A 228 6.88 9.67 3.18
N ALA A 229 5.96 10.08 4.06
CA ALA A 229 4.67 10.65 3.68
C ALA A 229 4.71 12.18 3.81
N GLU A 230 4.48 12.89 2.72
CA GLU A 230 4.35 14.34 2.69
C GLU A 230 2.90 14.75 2.43
N ILE A 231 2.32 15.46 3.37
CA ILE A 231 0.93 15.90 3.29
C ILE A 231 0.87 17.40 3.02
N THR A 232 0.35 17.76 1.86
CA THR A 232 0.20 19.13 1.38
C THR A 232 -1.25 19.54 1.16
N GLY A 233 -2.20 18.63 1.39
CA GLY A 233 -3.64 18.85 1.22
C GLY A 233 -4.45 18.00 2.18
N ARG A 234 -5.76 17.88 1.90
CA ARG A 234 -6.66 17.09 2.75
C ARG A 234 -6.40 15.59 2.59
N THR A 235 -6.23 14.91 3.73
CA THR A 235 -5.98 13.47 3.87
C THR A 235 -6.67 12.98 5.16
N HIS A 236 -7.07 11.71 5.21
CA HIS A 236 -7.67 11.16 6.44
C HIS A 236 -6.61 10.50 7.34
N VAL A 237 -5.89 9.50 6.87
CA VAL A 237 -4.87 8.78 7.66
C VAL A 237 -3.56 8.66 6.87
N ALA A 238 -2.41 8.82 7.53
CA ALA A 238 -1.14 8.54 6.86
C ALA A 238 -0.85 7.03 6.83
N PHE A 239 -0.76 6.38 7.99
CA PHE A 239 -0.40 4.96 8.11
C PHE A 239 -1.42 4.24 8.98
N GLY A 240 -2.16 3.31 8.41
CA GLY A 240 -3.28 2.66 9.06
C GLY A 240 -3.29 1.14 9.01
N SER A 241 -3.96 0.56 10.01
CA SER A 241 -4.39 -0.82 10.02
C SER A 241 -5.73 -0.95 10.72
N ASP A 242 -6.75 -1.39 10.00
CA ASP A 242 -8.11 -1.40 10.53
C ASP A 242 -8.54 -2.72 11.16
N ARG A 243 -8.02 -3.83 10.71
CA ARG A 243 -8.36 -5.17 11.24
C ARG A 243 -7.14 -6.09 11.29
N GLY A 244 -5.98 -5.50 11.08
CA GLY A 244 -4.73 -6.23 11.03
C GLY A 244 -4.31 -6.76 12.40
N SER A 245 -3.56 -7.84 12.38
CA SER A 245 -2.82 -8.30 13.55
C SER A 245 -1.36 -8.49 13.17
N ASN A 246 -0.45 -8.24 14.13
CA ASN A 246 0.98 -8.35 13.90
C ASN A 246 1.49 -7.40 12.79
N ILE A 247 1.01 -6.15 12.78
CA ILE A 247 1.49 -5.12 11.86
C ILE A 247 2.60 -4.31 12.53
N ILE A 248 3.70 -4.15 11.81
CA ILE A 248 4.84 -3.32 12.24
C ILE A 248 4.83 -2.04 11.39
N MET A 249 4.69 -0.89 12.05
CA MET A 249 4.84 0.44 11.45
C MET A 249 6.14 1.05 11.99
N SER A 250 7.21 1.03 11.20
CA SER A 250 8.54 1.38 11.71
C SER A 250 9.34 2.30 10.79
N ASN A 251 10.08 3.22 11.42
CA ASN A 251 11.00 4.11 10.73
C ASN A 251 10.34 4.93 9.60
N ASN A 252 9.04 5.19 9.69
CA ASN A 252 8.34 6.03 8.75
C ASN A 252 8.44 7.50 9.17
N THR A 253 8.43 8.40 8.21
CA THR A 253 8.33 9.83 8.44
C THR A 253 7.00 10.35 7.91
N LEU A 254 6.23 11.01 8.77
CA LEU A 254 5.07 11.81 8.39
C LEU A 254 5.45 13.29 8.47
N HIS A 255 5.39 13.98 7.36
CA HIS A 255 5.64 15.42 7.28
C HIS A 255 4.37 16.14 6.84
N VAL A 256 3.74 16.83 7.78
CA VAL A 256 2.56 17.68 7.52
C VAL A 256 3.06 19.09 7.23
N LYS A 257 2.93 19.50 5.98
CA LYS A 257 3.35 20.83 5.50
C LYS A 257 2.38 21.90 5.96
N GLU A 258 2.76 23.16 5.80
CA GLU A 258 1.93 24.34 6.14
C GLU A 258 0.49 24.24 5.59
N SER A 259 0.34 23.77 4.35
CA SER A 259 -0.97 23.57 3.69
C SER A 259 -1.61 22.19 3.97
N GLY A 260 -0.92 21.32 4.69
CA GLY A 260 -1.40 19.97 4.99
C GLY A 260 -2.54 19.96 6.01
N ASP A 261 -3.52 19.11 5.76
CA ASP A 261 -4.66 18.88 6.65
C ASP A 261 -4.96 17.38 6.72
N ILE A 262 -4.63 16.76 7.85
CA ILE A 262 -4.76 15.31 8.02
C ILE A 262 -5.38 14.99 9.39
N ASP A 263 -6.27 14.00 9.43
CA ASP A 263 -6.95 13.64 10.68
C ASP A 263 -6.08 12.78 11.60
N ILE A 264 -5.36 11.79 11.07
CA ILE A 264 -4.62 10.80 11.88
C ILE A 264 -3.26 10.48 11.23
N GLY A 265 -2.20 10.55 12.02
CA GLY A 265 -0.87 10.13 11.57
C GLY A 265 -0.74 8.61 11.51
N PHE A 266 -0.86 7.94 12.66
CA PHE A 266 -0.78 6.48 12.76
C PHE A 266 -2.06 5.93 13.39
N ARG A 267 -2.64 4.91 12.75
CA ARG A 267 -3.89 4.31 13.22
C ARG A 267 -3.75 2.81 13.44
N SER A 268 -4.11 2.37 14.64
CA SER A 268 -4.39 0.97 14.98
C SER A 268 -5.85 0.89 15.40
N TRP A 269 -6.73 0.39 14.50
CA TRP A 269 -8.17 0.47 14.72
C TRP A 269 -8.70 -0.61 15.69
N ALA A 270 -9.94 -0.46 16.10
CA ALA A 270 -10.59 -1.42 16.99
C ALA A 270 -10.65 -2.82 16.34
N GLY A 271 -10.30 -3.86 17.12
CA GLY A 271 -10.20 -5.24 16.63
C GLY A 271 -8.79 -5.65 16.17
N SER A 272 -7.89 -4.71 15.97
CA SER A 272 -6.47 -4.99 15.73
C SER A 272 -5.75 -5.48 16.99
N LYS A 273 -4.66 -6.26 16.80
CA LYS A 273 -3.85 -6.79 17.91
C LYS A 273 -2.37 -6.85 17.56
N HIS A 274 -1.52 -6.83 18.62
CA HIS A 274 -0.09 -7.09 18.51
C HIS A 274 0.62 -6.17 17.49
N HIS A 275 0.29 -4.88 17.52
CA HIS A 275 0.97 -3.92 16.67
C HIS A 275 2.26 -3.42 17.32
N ALA A 276 3.24 -3.07 16.48
CA ALA A 276 4.43 -2.34 16.89
C ALA A 276 4.52 -1.04 16.07
N ILE A 277 4.45 0.10 16.75
CA ILE A 277 4.63 1.43 16.16
C ILE A 277 5.93 1.98 16.71
N ASN A 278 7.03 1.88 15.94
CA ASN A 278 8.35 2.15 16.49
C ASN A 278 9.27 2.96 15.56
N GLY A 279 10.08 3.83 16.17
CA GLY A 279 11.10 4.59 15.45
C GLY A 279 10.55 5.57 14.41
N ASN A 280 9.26 5.90 14.45
CA ASN A 280 8.66 6.80 13.47
C ASN A 280 8.87 8.28 13.85
N VAL A 281 8.92 9.14 12.86
CA VAL A 281 9.01 10.59 13.02
C VAL A 281 7.75 11.24 12.48
N VAL A 282 7.12 12.10 13.30
CA VAL A 282 6.03 12.98 12.89
C VAL A 282 6.51 14.43 13.02
N ARG A 283 6.40 15.17 11.96
CA ARG A 283 6.71 16.59 11.93
C ARG A 283 5.52 17.38 11.40
N VAL A 284 5.03 18.32 12.20
CA VAL A 284 3.96 19.24 11.80
C VAL A 284 4.53 20.64 11.70
N GLU A 285 4.55 21.21 10.50
CA GLU A 285 5.00 22.58 10.27
C GLU A 285 4.01 23.60 10.87
N LYS A 286 4.45 24.84 11.01
CA LYS A 286 3.58 25.96 11.39
C LYS A 286 2.41 26.07 10.38
N GLY A 287 1.19 26.08 10.89
CA GLY A 287 -0.03 26.14 10.06
C GLY A 287 -0.52 24.78 9.57
N GLY A 288 0.33 23.77 9.55
CA GLY A 288 -0.08 22.39 9.23
C GLY A 288 -1.07 21.85 10.27
N LYS A 289 -2.04 21.08 9.82
CA LYS A 289 -3.11 20.53 10.66
C LYS A 289 -2.98 19.01 10.73
N LEU A 290 -2.76 18.50 11.95
CA LEU A 290 -2.84 17.07 12.26
C LEU A 290 -3.82 16.89 13.41
N GLY A 291 -4.93 16.23 13.18
CA GLY A 291 -5.96 16.03 14.18
C GLY A 291 -5.52 15.12 15.33
N ARG A 292 -4.74 14.08 15.04
CA ARG A 292 -4.18 13.14 16.02
C ARG A 292 -2.84 12.61 15.53
N ALA A 293 -1.82 12.66 16.38
CA ALA A 293 -0.55 12.03 16.04
C ALA A 293 -0.71 10.51 15.87
N MET A 294 -1.42 9.90 16.83
CA MET A 294 -1.74 8.48 16.82
C MET A 294 -3.14 8.25 17.40
N ASP A 295 -3.88 7.28 16.86
CA ASP A 295 -5.12 6.75 17.42
C ASP A 295 -4.99 5.23 17.61
N ILE A 296 -4.70 4.82 18.84
CA ILE A 296 -4.39 3.44 19.20
C ILE A 296 -5.61 2.82 19.88
N ARG A 297 -6.40 2.08 19.10
CA ARG A 297 -7.57 1.33 19.55
C ARG A 297 -7.32 -0.17 19.58
N GLY A 298 -6.31 -0.64 18.85
CA GLY A 298 -5.87 -2.03 18.89
C GLY A 298 -5.28 -2.39 20.24
N THR A 299 -5.48 -3.63 20.67
CA THR A 299 -4.93 -4.15 21.93
C THR A 299 -3.52 -4.72 21.74
N GLU A 300 -2.78 -4.84 22.86
CA GLU A 300 -1.46 -5.47 22.85
C GLU A 300 -0.48 -4.76 21.90
N THR A 301 -0.54 -3.43 21.92
CA THR A 301 0.23 -2.56 21.04
C THR A 301 1.44 -1.98 21.75
N THR A 302 2.59 -1.97 21.09
CA THR A 302 3.79 -1.27 21.57
C THR A 302 4.04 0.00 20.75
N VAL A 303 4.33 1.10 21.43
CA VAL A 303 4.66 2.41 20.84
C VAL A 303 5.99 2.85 21.41
N THR A 304 7.08 2.70 20.63
CA THR A 304 8.43 2.84 21.17
C THR A 304 9.36 3.64 20.26
N GLY A 305 10.16 4.52 20.86
CA GLY A 305 11.21 5.24 20.13
C GLY A 305 10.70 6.19 19.05
N ASN A 306 9.42 6.58 19.07
CA ASN A 306 8.88 7.54 18.11
C ASN A 306 9.19 8.97 18.54
N SER A 307 9.32 9.88 17.57
CA SER A 307 9.49 11.31 17.79
C SER A 307 8.36 12.08 17.12
N VAL A 308 7.64 12.88 17.90
CA VAL A 308 6.55 13.72 17.41
C VAL A 308 6.85 15.17 17.71
N TYR A 309 7.01 15.98 16.67
CA TYR A 309 7.32 17.40 16.72
C TYR A 309 6.14 18.20 16.16
N ASN A 310 5.38 18.82 17.04
CA ASN A 310 4.32 19.74 16.65
C ASN A 310 4.80 21.18 16.84
N HIS A 311 4.66 22.04 15.83
CA HIS A 311 5.08 23.43 15.94
C HIS A 311 4.35 24.13 17.08
N VAL A 312 5.07 24.92 17.89
CA VAL A 312 4.55 25.55 19.11
C VAL A 312 3.38 26.50 18.87
N ASP A 313 3.28 27.09 17.68
CA ASP A 313 2.17 27.98 17.31
C ASP A 313 0.91 27.20 16.90
N ASN A 314 1.00 25.88 16.71
CA ASN A 314 -0.15 25.04 16.40
C ASN A 314 -0.94 24.72 17.69
N PRO A 315 -2.21 24.34 17.60
CA PRO A 315 -2.93 23.73 18.73
C PRO A 315 -2.20 22.48 19.24
N THR A 316 -2.31 22.19 20.53
CA THR A 316 -1.73 20.99 21.14
C THR A 316 -2.24 19.73 20.44
N LEU A 317 -1.31 18.90 19.98
CA LEU A 317 -1.63 17.72 19.18
C LEU A 317 -2.03 16.51 20.06
N PRO A 318 -3.22 15.94 19.90
CA PRO A 318 -3.63 14.76 20.67
C PRO A 318 -3.00 13.47 20.17
N LEU A 319 -2.73 12.57 21.12
CA LEU A 319 -2.46 11.15 20.90
C LEU A 319 -3.43 10.34 21.76
N TYR A 320 -4.25 9.50 21.14
CA TYR A 320 -5.24 8.70 21.86
C TYR A 320 -4.75 7.27 22.11
N VAL A 321 -4.85 6.81 23.34
CA VAL A 321 -4.61 5.42 23.74
C VAL A 321 -5.90 4.85 24.30
N ARG A 322 -6.55 4.01 23.50
CA ARG A 322 -7.86 3.39 23.78
C ARG A 322 -7.78 1.87 23.82
N GLY A 323 -6.72 1.29 23.30
CA GLY A 323 -6.48 -0.16 23.34
C GLY A 323 -5.78 -0.58 24.63
N GLY A 324 -6.27 -1.63 25.27
CA GLY A 324 -5.65 -2.19 26.48
C GLY A 324 -4.39 -3.00 26.20
N ASN A 325 -3.62 -3.29 27.26
CA ASN A 325 -2.30 -3.92 27.17
C ASN A 325 -1.33 -3.17 26.24
N THR A 326 -1.38 -1.84 26.30
CA THR A 326 -0.57 -0.97 25.45
C THR A 326 0.59 -0.39 26.24
N VAL A 327 1.78 -0.35 25.63
CA VAL A 327 2.99 0.20 26.21
C VAL A 327 3.51 1.36 25.36
N LEU A 328 3.70 2.54 25.97
CA LEU A 328 4.36 3.69 25.38
C LEU A 328 5.67 3.94 26.12
N THR A 329 6.82 3.74 25.47
CA THR A 329 8.13 3.91 26.14
C THR A 329 9.20 4.42 25.18
N GLY A 330 10.10 5.26 25.71
CA GLY A 330 11.25 5.76 24.95
C GLY A 330 10.89 6.73 23.82
N ASN A 331 9.67 7.31 23.82
CA ASN A 331 9.25 8.27 22.81
C ASN A 331 9.63 9.71 23.20
N VAL A 332 9.72 10.59 22.21
CA VAL A 332 9.85 12.03 22.38
C VAL A 332 8.59 12.70 21.86
N PHE A 333 7.89 13.41 22.73
CA PHE A 333 6.64 14.10 22.42
C PHE A 333 6.77 15.60 22.73
N GLU A 334 6.57 16.43 21.71
CA GLU A 334 6.66 17.89 21.83
C GLU A 334 5.33 18.53 21.47
N HIS A 335 4.82 19.35 22.40
CA HIS A 335 3.58 20.13 22.27
C HIS A 335 2.34 19.26 21.99
N MET A 336 2.11 18.30 22.88
CA MET A 336 1.08 17.27 22.72
C MET A 336 0.19 17.10 23.96
N THR A 337 -0.91 16.38 23.77
CA THR A 337 -1.72 15.83 24.87
C THR A 337 -1.93 14.32 24.64
N LEU A 338 -1.40 13.50 25.54
CA LEU A 338 -1.70 12.07 25.58
C LEU A 338 -3.04 11.88 26.28
N ILE A 339 -4.00 11.30 25.58
CA ILE A 339 -5.37 11.08 26.09
C ILE A 339 -5.55 9.58 26.32
N ILE A 340 -5.69 9.19 27.58
CA ILE A 340 -5.81 7.82 28.03
C ILE A 340 -7.27 7.50 28.31
N ASP A 341 -7.79 6.38 27.81
CA ASP A 341 -9.10 5.85 28.15
C ASP A 341 -9.02 5.11 29.50
N ASP A 342 -9.52 5.72 30.54
CA ASP A 342 -9.49 5.17 31.91
C ASP A 342 -10.34 3.91 32.09
N GLU A 343 -11.42 3.75 31.34
CA GLU A 343 -12.25 2.55 31.42
C GLU A 343 -11.45 1.34 30.89
N THR A 344 -10.79 1.49 29.78
CA THR A 344 -9.90 0.47 29.23
C THR A 344 -8.70 0.21 30.16
N ALA A 345 -8.06 1.26 30.67
CA ALA A 345 -6.89 1.13 31.54
C ALA A 345 -7.21 0.40 32.87
N SER A 346 -8.44 0.52 33.37
CA SER A 346 -8.88 -0.19 34.57
C SER A 346 -9.03 -1.71 34.39
N GLN A 347 -9.25 -2.14 33.18
CA GLN A 347 -9.44 -3.58 32.82
C GLN A 347 -8.16 -4.22 32.24
N ARG A 348 -7.39 -3.45 31.48
CA ARG A 348 -6.18 -3.89 30.78
C ARG A 348 -5.12 -2.80 30.85
N PRO A 349 -3.96 -3.07 31.45
CA PRO A 349 -2.99 -2.01 31.73
C PRO A 349 -2.54 -1.25 30.49
N ILE A 350 -2.45 0.07 30.63
CA ILE A 350 -1.76 0.99 29.73
C ILE A 350 -0.54 1.50 30.48
N VAL A 351 0.64 1.25 29.97
CA VAL A 351 1.92 1.62 30.62
C VAL A 351 2.56 2.75 29.83
N ILE A 352 2.82 3.86 30.51
CA ILE A 352 3.51 5.02 29.95
C ILE A 352 4.73 5.30 30.82
N ASN A 353 5.92 5.04 30.30
CA ASN A 353 7.16 5.26 31.04
C ASN A 353 8.31 5.70 30.13
N SER A 354 9.33 6.30 30.73
CA SER A 354 10.59 6.63 30.07
C SER A 354 10.43 7.44 28.77
N ASN A 355 9.37 8.22 28.62
CA ASN A 355 9.17 9.14 27.50
C ASN A 355 9.71 10.52 27.86
N ILE A 356 10.25 11.24 26.87
CA ILE A 356 10.55 12.68 26.99
C ILE A 356 9.29 13.44 26.57
N MET A 357 8.81 14.31 27.45
CA MET A 357 7.56 15.08 27.24
C MET A 357 7.86 16.57 27.38
N GLU A 358 8.07 17.24 26.26
CA GLU A 358 8.28 18.69 26.22
C GLU A 358 6.94 19.38 25.89
N ASN A 359 6.53 20.33 26.78
CA ASN A 359 5.22 21.00 26.67
C ASN A 359 4.06 20.00 26.39
N THR A 360 4.15 18.82 26.98
CA THR A 360 3.23 17.70 26.74
C THR A 360 2.55 17.30 28.05
N THR A 361 1.26 17.06 28.00
CA THR A 361 0.43 16.68 29.15
C THR A 361 -0.17 15.29 28.98
N ILE A 362 -0.54 14.66 30.10
CA ILE A 362 -1.34 13.42 30.11
C ILE A 362 -2.72 13.78 30.64
N ALA A 363 -3.75 13.44 29.88
CA ALA A 363 -5.15 13.62 30.25
C ALA A 363 -5.83 12.25 30.35
N HIS A 364 -6.58 12.06 31.42
CA HIS A 364 -7.38 10.87 31.66
C HIS A 364 -8.85 11.19 31.36
N ARG A 365 -9.52 10.36 30.56
CA ARG A 365 -10.95 10.52 30.25
C ARG A 365 -11.69 9.23 30.54
N ARG A 366 -12.91 9.34 31.08
CA ARG A 366 -13.83 8.21 31.28
C ARG A 366 -14.93 8.27 30.24
N GLY A 367 -15.25 7.11 29.67
CA GLY A 367 -16.37 6.91 28.77
C GLY A 367 -15.99 6.93 27.29
N ASN A 368 -16.93 6.44 26.47
CA ASN A 368 -16.77 6.30 25.04
C ASN A 368 -16.28 7.60 24.41
N LEU A 369 -15.00 7.64 24.04
CA LEU A 369 -14.46 8.69 23.22
C LEU A 369 -15.04 8.49 21.81
N ASN A 370 -16.20 9.12 21.56
CA ASN A 370 -16.86 9.06 20.27
C ASN A 370 -15.88 9.45 19.14
N PRO A 371 -15.93 8.78 17.97
CA PRO A 371 -15.04 9.08 16.85
C PRO A 371 -15.24 10.47 16.22
N GLY A 372 -16.18 11.25 16.71
CA GLY A 372 -16.51 12.58 16.21
C GLY A 372 -16.24 13.74 17.17
N GLU A 373 -15.67 13.48 18.36
CA GLU A 373 -15.28 14.53 19.31
C GLU A 373 -13.77 14.65 19.47
#